data_831a39e29809d88982bdea4629b72664
#
_entry.id   831a39e29809d88982bdea4629b72664
#
_cell.length_a   1.000
_cell.length_b   1.000
_cell.length_c   1.000
_cell.angle_alpha   90.00
_cell.angle_beta   90.00
_cell.angle_gamma   90.00
#
_symmetry.space_group_name_H-M   'P 1'
#
loop_
_entity.id
_entity.type
_entity.pdbx_description
1 polymer ?
#
loop_
_entity_poly.entity_id
_entity_poly.type
_entity_poly.pdbx_seq_one_letter_code
_entity_poly.pdbx_strand_id
1 'polypeptide(L)'
;MITIDGAVSPENTLFVLLCFEGPDVYSTAGGLGTRVSELSEALAMQGYTTHLIFIGDPYKPAIERRVDGRLILKRWSQWVSKYYPNGVYDGEEQKLYDYNESVPYHIYNEIVSPAIAEGKTVVIMGEDWHTAEVICRTSDLLHWFGVRQKVLLLWNLNSLMSLHRVNWGRLNFVATLCTVSKYMKHK
;
A
#
# COMPACT_ATOMS: atom_id res chain seq x y z
N MET A 1 -5.79 20.67 -1.84
CA MET A 1 -4.92 20.15 -2.92
C MET A 1 -3.52 20.12 -2.36
N ILE A 2 -2.90 18.95 -2.27
CA ILE A 2 -1.51 18.81 -1.82
C ILE A 2 -0.65 19.18 -3.01
N THR A 3 0.06 20.29 -2.94
CA THR A 3 1.11 20.65 -3.89
C THR A 3 2.42 20.05 -3.37
N ILE A 4 3.04 19.17 -4.15
CA ILE A 4 4.42 18.78 -3.92
C ILE A 4 5.24 19.97 -4.42
N ASP A 5 5.81 20.73 -3.49
CA ASP A 5 6.72 21.82 -3.84
C ASP A 5 8.05 21.20 -4.33
N GLY A 6 8.24 21.24 -5.63
CA GLY A 6 9.43 20.73 -6.28
C GLY A 6 9.20 19.48 -7.14
N ALA A 7 10.18 19.13 -7.95
CA ALA A 7 10.16 17.92 -8.76
C ALA A 7 10.31 16.68 -7.86
N VAL A 8 9.52 15.65 -8.12
CA VAL A 8 9.63 14.34 -7.46
C VAL A 8 10.98 13.72 -7.83
N SER A 9 11.80 13.39 -6.85
CA SER A 9 13.11 12.78 -7.04
C SER A 9 13.40 11.71 -5.97
N PRO A 10 14.33 10.78 -6.21
CA PRO A 10 14.70 9.76 -5.23
C PRO A 10 15.23 10.31 -3.90
N GLU A 11 15.79 11.52 -3.90
CA GLU A 11 16.36 12.16 -2.71
C GLU A 11 15.26 12.71 -1.79
N ASN A 12 14.14 13.18 -2.37
CA ASN A 12 13.10 13.89 -1.63
C ASN A 12 11.78 13.13 -1.51
N THR A 13 11.66 11.93 -2.12
CA THR A 13 10.39 11.20 -2.17
C THR A 13 10.61 9.72 -1.92
N LEU A 14 9.71 9.11 -1.16
CA LEU A 14 9.61 7.66 -1.04
C LEU A 14 8.19 7.18 -1.33
N PHE A 15 8.07 5.91 -1.72
CA PHE A 15 6.81 5.28 -2.06
C PHE A 15 6.43 4.17 -1.08
N VAL A 16 5.15 4.08 -0.78
CA VAL A 16 4.53 2.97 -0.05
C VAL A 16 3.40 2.42 -0.90
N LEU A 17 3.54 1.20 -1.35
CA LEU A 17 2.49 0.48 -2.08
C LEU A 17 1.79 -0.46 -1.11
N LEU A 18 0.47 -0.37 -1.04
CA LEU A 18 -0.41 -1.20 -0.23
C LEU A 18 -1.20 -2.11 -1.16
N CYS A 19 -1.11 -3.39 -0.95
CA CYS A 19 -1.83 -4.37 -1.75
C CYS A 19 -2.17 -5.59 -0.90
N PHE A 20 -3.25 -6.28 -1.23
CA PHE A 20 -3.56 -7.56 -0.61
C PHE A 20 -2.70 -8.67 -1.20
N GLU A 21 -2.51 -8.66 -2.52
CA GLU A 21 -1.59 -9.55 -3.23
C GLU A 21 -0.14 -9.03 -3.22
N GLY A 22 0.81 -9.92 -3.53
CA GLY A 22 2.24 -9.59 -3.58
C GLY A 22 3.08 -10.62 -4.33
N PRO A 23 4.41 -10.52 -4.28
CA PRO A 23 5.33 -11.32 -5.10
C PRO A 23 5.53 -12.76 -4.63
N ASP A 24 5.01 -13.15 -3.47
CA ASP A 24 5.14 -14.54 -3.00
C ASP A 24 4.16 -15.45 -3.74
N VAL A 25 4.53 -16.71 -3.95
CA VAL A 25 3.62 -17.72 -4.51
C VAL A 25 2.33 -17.82 -3.70
N TYR A 26 2.43 -17.72 -2.37
CA TYR A 26 1.29 -17.68 -1.46
C TYR A 26 0.39 -16.46 -1.70
N SER A 27 0.98 -15.33 -2.08
CA SER A 27 0.31 -14.02 -2.16
C SER A 27 -0.16 -13.67 -3.56
N THR A 28 0.23 -14.43 -4.58
CA THR A 28 -0.13 -14.18 -5.97
C THR A 28 -1.32 -15.05 -6.36
N ALA A 29 -2.45 -14.41 -6.65
CA ALA A 29 -3.63 -15.11 -7.15
C ALA A 29 -4.03 -14.66 -8.58
N GLY A 30 -3.57 -13.47 -8.99
CA GLY A 30 -3.91 -12.92 -10.29
C GLY A 30 -2.92 -11.86 -10.78
N GLY A 31 -3.37 -11.04 -11.71
CA GLY A 31 -2.55 -9.98 -12.30
C GLY A 31 -2.19 -8.84 -11.35
N LEU A 32 -2.92 -8.71 -10.22
CA LEU A 32 -2.66 -7.66 -9.24
C LEU A 32 -1.31 -7.86 -8.54
N GLY A 33 -1.01 -9.10 -8.11
CA GLY A 33 0.27 -9.44 -7.50
C GLY A 33 1.46 -9.19 -8.43
N THR A 34 1.33 -9.54 -9.71
CA THR A 34 2.33 -9.24 -10.74
C THR A 34 2.51 -7.74 -10.90
N ARG A 35 1.41 -6.99 -11.08
CA ARG A 35 1.43 -5.55 -11.26
C ARG A 35 2.16 -4.83 -10.11
N VAL A 36 1.80 -5.10 -8.86
CA VAL A 36 2.41 -4.38 -7.73
C VAL A 36 3.88 -4.76 -7.53
N SER A 37 4.23 -6.00 -7.84
CA SER A 37 5.62 -6.46 -7.80
C SER A 37 6.48 -5.72 -8.81
N GLU A 38 6.05 -5.67 -10.06
CA GLU A 38 6.76 -4.98 -11.14
C GLU A 38 6.82 -3.46 -10.92
N LEU A 39 5.71 -2.85 -10.46
CA LEU A 39 5.67 -1.41 -10.15
C LEU A 39 6.63 -1.05 -9.01
N SER A 40 6.63 -1.83 -7.92
CA SER A 40 7.51 -1.58 -6.79
C SER A 40 8.99 -1.76 -7.15
N GLU A 41 9.31 -2.76 -7.98
CA GLU A 41 10.66 -2.99 -8.47
C GLU A 41 11.11 -1.87 -9.43
N ALA A 42 10.25 -1.45 -10.34
CA ALA A 42 10.54 -0.35 -11.28
C ALA A 42 10.83 0.97 -10.54
N LEU A 43 10.04 1.31 -9.52
CA LEU A 43 10.28 2.49 -8.69
C LEU A 43 11.63 2.41 -7.97
N ALA A 44 11.95 1.24 -7.39
CA ALA A 44 13.23 1.02 -6.73
C ALA A 44 14.43 1.09 -7.70
N MET A 45 14.27 0.56 -8.90
CA MET A 45 15.28 0.66 -9.97
C MET A 45 15.51 2.10 -10.44
N GLN A 46 14.49 2.96 -10.36
CA GLN A 46 14.61 4.41 -10.59
C GLN A 46 15.25 5.16 -9.41
N GLY A 47 15.65 4.46 -8.36
CA GLY A 47 16.35 5.02 -7.21
C GLY A 47 15.47 5.36 -6.00
N TYR A 48 14.14 5.25 -6.11
CA TYR A 48 13.24 5.56 -5.00
C TYR A 48 13.26 4.50 -3.91
N THR A 49 13.32 4.91 -2.66
CA THR A 49 13.00 4.01 -1.55
C THR A 49 11.52 3.62 -1.65
N THR A 50 11.25 2.34 -1.80
CA THR A 50 9.91 1.81 -2.06
C THR A 50 9.59 0.70 -1.08
N HIS A 51 8.49 0.85 -0.36
CA HIS A 51 7.93 -0.19 0.52
C HIS A 51 6.74 -0.84 -0.19
N LEU A 52 6.69 -2.15 -0.22
CA LEU A 52 5.51 -2.93 -0.61
C LEU A 52 5.01 -3.70 0.61
N ILE A 53 3.80 -3.37 1.08
CA ILE A 53 3.16 -4.02 2.23
C ILE A 53 2.00 -4.87 1.70
N PHE A 54 2.06 -6.19 1.93
CA PHE A 54 1.13 -7.16 1.35
C PHE A 54 0.90 -8.34 2.29
N ILE A 55 -0.18 -9.11 2.05
CA ILE A 55 -0.43 -10.34 2.81
C ILE A 55 0.63 -11.39 2.45
N GLY A 56 1.48 -11.70 3.40
CA GLY A 56 2.70 -12.47 3.15
C GLY A 56 2.59 -13.95 3.40
N ASP A 57 3.51 -14.69 2.77
CA ASP A 57 3.75 -16.10 3.06
C ASP A 57 4.15 -16.25 4.54
N PRO A 58 3.44 -17.10 5.31
CA PRO A 58 3.68 -17.25 6.75
C PRO A 58 5.04 -17.84 7.12
N TYR A 59 5.75 -18.43 6.14
CA TYR A 59 7.03 -19.13 6.36
C TYR A 59 8.24 -18.38 5.81
N LYS A 60 8.02 -17.23 5.16
CA LYS A 60 9.11 -16.36 4.69
C LYS A 60 9.48 -15.30 5.72
N PRO A 61 10.65 -14.68 5.62
CA PRO A 61 11.02 -13.54 6.46
C PRO A 61 9.98 -12.41 6.35
N ALA A 62 9.62 -11.79 7.47
CA ALA A 62 8.65 -10.71 7.51
C ALA A 62 9.09 -9.49 6.67
N ILE A 63 10.40 -9.25 6.62
CA ILE A 63 11.00 -8.17 5.83
C ILE A 63 12.06 -8.77 4.92
N GLU A 64 12.02 -8.35 3.65
CA GLU A 64 13.04 -8.68 2.65
C GLU A 64 13.43 -7.41 1.90
N ARG A 65 14.73 -7.26 1.63
CA ARG A 65 15.25 -6.11 0.87
C ARG A 65 15.78 -6.59 -0.48
N ARG A 66 15.40 -5.88 -1.54
CA ARG A 66 15.83 -6.11 -2.93
C ARG A 66 16.33 -4.80 -3.54
N VAL A 67 16.86 -4.85 -4.74
CA VAL A 67 17.33 -3.68 -5.51
C VAL A 67 18.25 -2.80 -4.65
N ASP A 68 19.38 -3.37 -4.22
CA ASP A 68 20.36 -2.70 -3.35
C ASP A 68 19.75 -2.06 -2.09
N GLY A 69 18.72 -2.71 -1.54
CA GLY A 69 18.04 -2.26 -0.32
C GLY A 69 16.94 -1.22 -0.53
N ARG A 70 16.73 -0.74 -1.76
CA ARG A 70 15.71 0.27 -2.07
C ARG A 70 14.30 -0.28 -2.08
N LEU A 71 14.08 -1.54 -2.49
CA LEU A 71 12.79 -2.20 -2.38
C LEU A 71 12.70 -2.96 -1.05
N ILE A 72 11.75 -2.57 -0.22
CA ILE A 72 11.49 -3.19 1.06
C ILE A 72 10.14 -3.91 1.00
N LEU A 73 10.18 -5.24 0.89
CA LEU A 73 9.00 -6.10 0.96
C LEU A 73 8.64 -6.33 2.42
N LYS A 74 7.39 -6.08 2.79
CA LYS A 74 6.87 -6.29 4.13
C LYS A 74 5.69 -7.25 4.07
N ARG A 75 5.89 -8.47 4.57
CA ARG A 75 4.88 -9.52 4.64
C ARG A 75 4.02 -9.32 5.87
N TRP A 76 2.78 -8.96 5.65
CA TRP A 76 1.83 -8.65 6.71
C TRP A 76 0.92 -9.83 7.01
N SER A 77 0.25 -9.80 8.16
CA SER A 77 -0.72 -10.83 8.61
C SER A 77 -0.19 -12.27 8.59
N GLN A 78 1.12 -12.47 8.72
CA GLN A 78 1.74 -13.80 8.65
C GLN A 78 1.23 -14.73 9.78
N TRP A 79 0.95 -14.19 10.96
CA TRP A 79 0.41 -14.97 12.07
C TRP A 79 -1.00 -15.48 11.77
N VAL A 80 -1.83 -14.72 11.06
CA VAL A 80 -3.14 -15.16 10.54
C VAL A 80 -2.95 -16.19 9.44
N SER A 81 -2.05 -15.90 8.48
CA SER A 81 -1.77 -16.76 7.33
C SER A 81 -1.34 -18.17 7.71
N LYS A 82 -0.75 -18.39 8.90
CA LYS A 82 -0.44 -19.72 9.43
C LYS A 82 -1.65 -20.61 9.62
N TYR A 83 -2.81 -20.05 9.91
CA TYR A 83 -4.08 -20.78 10.07
C TYR A 83 -4.83 -20.95 8.74
N TYR A 84 -4.41 -20.25 7.70
CA TYR A 84 -5.03 -20.21 6.38
C TYR A 84 -3.99 -20.42 5.27
N PRO A 85 -3.48 -21.67 5.11
CA PRO A 85 -2.29 -21.93 4.30
C PRO A 85 -2.54 -21.97 2.78
N ASN A 86 -3.80 -21.96 2.33
CA ASN A 86 -4.14 -22.20 0.92
C ASN A 86 -4.01 -20.95 0.03
N GLY A 87 -3.37 -19.89 0.51
CA GLY A 87 -3.10 -18.67 -0.25
C GLY A 87 -3.72 -17.41 0.34
N VAL A 88 -3.53 -16.32 -0.37
CA VAL A 88 -3.85 -14.96 0.12
C VAL A 88 -5.32 -14.76 0.49
N TYR A 89 -6.24 -15.35 -0.27
CA TYR A 89 -7.69 -15.21 -0.06
C TYR A 89 -8.29 -16.26 0.90
N ASP A 90 -7.53 -17.27 1.31
CA ASP A 90 -7.95 -18.16 2.38
C ASP A 90 -7.91 -17.41 3.72
N GLY A 91 -9.04 -17.33 4.43
CA GLY A 91 -9.18 -16.48 5.61
C GLY A 91 -9.10 -14.96 5.32
N GLU A 92 -9.64 -14.55 4.17
CA GLU A 92 -9.58 -13.16 3.67
C GLU A 92 -10.03 -12.14 4.72
N GLU A 93 -11.16 -12.36 5.38
CA GLU A 93 -11.72 -11.40 6.34
C GLU A 93 -10.82 -11.19 7.55
N GLN A 94 -10.21 -12.25 8.09
CA GLN A 94 -9.32 -12.18 9.24
C GLN A 94 -8.01 -11.45 8.89
N LYS A 95 -7.46 -11.72 7.72
CA LYS A 95 -6.28 -11.03 7.20
C LYS A 95 -6.56 -9.56 6.91
N LEU A 96 -7.72 -9.28 6.31
CA LEU A 96 -8.16 -7.91 6.02
C LEU A 96 -8.37 -7.11 7.30
N TYR A 97 -8.96 -7.73 8.32
CA TYR A 97 -9.12 -7.09 9.64
C TYR A 97 -7.76 -6.73 10.24
N ASP A 98 -6.82 -7.67 10.33
CA ASP A 98 -5.48 -7.43 10.86
C ASP A 98 -4.73 -6.36 10.06
N TYR A 99 -4.84 -6.41 8.73
CA TYR A 99 -4.24 -5.45 7.83
C TYR A 99 -4.76 -4.02 8.09
N ASN A 100 -6.06 -3.86 8.15
CA ASN A 100 -6.70 -2.56 8.37
C ASN A 100 -6.43 -1.97 9.76
N GLU A 101 -6.29 -2.82 10.79
CA GLU A 101 -6.06 -2.36 12.16
C GLU A 101 -4.60 -1.99 12.42
N SER A 102 -3.65 -2.71 11.83
CA SER A 102 -2.25 -2.61 12.23
C SER A 102 -1.35 -1.85 11.23
N VAL A 103 -1.62 -1.96 9.92
CA VAL A 103 -0.81 -1.30 8.88
C VAL A 103 -0.76 0.23 9.03
N PRO A 104 -1.84 0.96 9.35
CA PRO A 104 -1.78 2.42 9.49
C PRO A 104 -0.77 2.88 10.54
N TYR A 105 -0.71 2.22 11.68
CA TYR A 105 0.25 2.53 12.75
C TYR A 105 1.68 2.25 12.32
N HIS A 106 1.90 1.14 11.63
CA HIS A 106 3.20 0.81 11.08
C HIS A 106 3.67 1.84 10.05
N ILE A 107 2.80 2.24 9.14
CA ILE A 107 3.09 3.28 8.14
C ILE A 107 3.50 4.58 8.83
N TYR A 108 2.75 5.02 9.82
CA TYR A 108 3.07 6.26 10.52
C TYR A 108 4.39 6.17 11.28
N ASN A 109 4.55 5.16 12.14
CA ASN A 109 5.69 5.08 13.05
C ASN A 109 7.01 4.77 12.33
N GLU A 110 6.99 3.83 11.38
CA GLU A 110 8.20 3.25 10.80
C GLU A 110 8.56 3.84 9.42
N ILE A 111 7.64 4.60 8.80
CA ILE A 111 7.88 5.12 7.46
C ILE A 111 7.66 6.62 7.40
N VAL A 112 6.45 7.10 7.72
CA VAL A 112 6.09 8.50 7.51
C VAL A 112 6.81 9.42 8.49
N SER A 113 6.79 9.12 9.78
CA SER A 113 7.41 9.95 10.80
C SER A 113 8.93 10.13 10.58
N PRO A 114 9.71 9.06 10.32
CA PRO A 114 11.11 9.21 9.96
C PRO A 114 11.35 9.98 8.66
N ALA A 115 10.57 9.69 7.61
CA ALA A 115 10.70 10.35 6.32
C ALA A 115 10.46 11.86 6.40
N ILE A 116 9.43 12.27 7.15
CA ILE A 116 9.14 13.70 7.36
C ILE A 116 10.25 14.38 8.16
N ALA A 117 10.84 13.71 9.15
CA ALA A 117 11.98 14.22 9.88
C ALA A 117 13.22 14.47 9.00
N GLU A 118 13.35 13.66 7.93
CA GLU A 118 14.39 13.83 6.88
C GLU A 118 13.99 14.83 5.79
N GLY A 119 12.83 15.49 5.91
CA GLY A 119 12.33 16.44 4.90
C GLY A 119 11.77 15.81 3.63
N LYS A 120 11.49 14.51 3.65
CA LYS A 120 10.98 13.78 2.48
C LYS A 120 9.45 13.83 2.40
N THR A 121 8.96 13.77 1.16
CA THR A 121 7.55 13.54 0.84
C THR A 121 7.28 12.04 0.80
N VAL A 122 6.14 11.62 1.30
CA VAL A 122 5.70 10.21 1.24
C VAL A 122 4.50 10.10 0.29
N VAL A 123 4.60 9.21 -0.69
CA VAL A 123 3.50 8.84 -1.57
C VAL A 123 3.01 7.45 -1.19
N ILE A 124 1.76 7.35 -0.77
CA ILE A 124 1.13 6.08 -0.42
C ILE A 124 0.08 5.76 -1.48
N MET A 125 0.16 4.59 -2.09
CA MET A 125 -0.79 4.10 -3.08
C MET A 125 -1.41 2.80 -2.61
N GLY A 126 -2.73 2.79 -2.44
CA GLY A 126 -3.51 1.57 -2.22
C GLY A 126 -3.97 0.97 -3.54
N GLU A 127 -3.89 -0.34 -3.66
CA GLU A 127 -4.29 -1.09 -4.84
C GLU A 127 -5.52 -1.95 -4.55
N ASP A 128 -6.59 -1.67 -5.29
CA ASP A 128 -7.90 -2.36 -5.26
C ASP A 128 -8.66 -2.27 -3.92
N TRP A 129 -9.87 -2.82 -3.88
CA TRP A 129 -10.86 -2.63 -2.82
C TRP A 129 -10.38 -3.00 -1.41
N HIS A 130 -9.53 -4.03 -1.28
CA HIS A 130 -8.97 -4.45 0.00
C HIS A 130 -8.20 -3.35 0.74
N THR A 131 -7.65 -2.40 -0.02
CA THR A 131 -6.83 -1.32 0.55
C THR A 131 -7.61 -0.03 0.80
N ALA A 132 -8.89 0.02 0.45
CA ALA A 132 -9.69 1.24 0.60
C ALA A 132 -9.81 1.68 2.07
N GLU A 133 -10.09 0.75 2.98
CA GLU A 133 -10.24 1.06 4.40
C GLU A 133 -8.90 1.42 5.05
N VAL A 134 -7.81 0.71 4.74
CA VAL A 134 -6.48 1.04 5.29
C VAL A 134 -5.99 2.41 4.84
N ILE A 135 -6.29 2.84 3.60
CA ILE A 135 -6.00 4.19 3.12
C ILE A 135 -6.78 5.23 3.94
N CYS A 136 -8.06 5.00 4.19
CA CYS A 136 -8.89 5.90 4.99
C CYS A 136 -8.37 6.01 6.44
N ARG A 137 -8.07 4.89 7.07
CA ARG A 137 -7.53 4.86 8.45
C ARG A 137 -6.13 5.48 8.54
N THR A 138 -5.30 5.26 7.53
CA THR A 138 -4.01 5.94 7.44
C THR A 138 -4.19 7.45 7.36
N SER A 139 -5.13 7.94 6.55
CA SER A 139 -5.44 9.38 6.48
C SER A 139 -5.86 9.95 7.83
N ASP A 140 -6.76 9.26 8.56
CA ASP A 140 -7.23 9.69 9.88
C ASP A 140 -6.06 9.78 10.88
N LEU A 141 -5.19 8.77 10.89
CA LEU A 141 -4.03 8.72 11.78
C LEU A 141 -3.03 9.86 11.45
N LEU A 142 -2.75 10.08 10.16
CA LEU A 142 -1.90 11.18 9.72
C LEU A 142 -2.49 12.54 10.07
N HIS A 143 -3.82 12.68 10.01
CA HIS A 143 -4.52 13.89 10.43
C HIS A 143 -4.40 14.09 11.95
N TRP A 144 -4.61 13.04 12.73
CA TRP A 144 -4.45 13.06 14.19
C TRP A 144 -3.06 13.55 14.62
N PHE A 145 -2.01 13.11 13.92
CA PHE A 145 -0.63 13.54 14.18
C PHE A 145 -0.23 14.85 13.50
N GLY A 146 -1.15 15.53 12.80
CA GLY A 146 -0.91 16.84 12.17
C GLY A 146 0.04 16.80 10.95
N VAL A 147 0.24 15.63 10.34
CA VAL A 147 1.17 15.44 9.21
C VAL A 147 0.49 15.08 7.88
N ARG A 148 -0.84 15.06 7.85
CA ARG A 148 -1.61 14.63 6.68
C ARG A 148 -1.24 15.37 5.40
N GLN A 149 -0.94 16.66 5.48
CA GLN A 149 -0.57 17.52 4.35
C GLN A 149 0.82 17.22 3.76
N LYS A 150 1.62 16.39 4.43
CA LYS A 150 2.96 15.98 3.97
C LYS A 150 2.96 14.63 3.25
N VAL A 151 1.79 14.00 3.13
CA VAL A 151 1.63 12.67 2.54
C VAL A 151 0.61 12.71 1.42
N LEU A 152 1.00 12.27 0.23
CA LEU A 152 0.09 12.09 -0.90
C LEU A 152 -0.55 10.69 -0.80
N LEU A 153 -1.88 10.65 -0.72
CA LEU A 153 -2.64 9.40 -0.74
C LEU A 153 -3.28 9.21 -2.11
N LEU A 154 -2.95 8.09 -2.75
CA LEU A 154 -3.52 7.62 -4.00
C LEU A 154 -4.25 6.30 -3.74
N TRP A 155 -5.33 6.06 -4.45
CA TRP A 155 -5.96 4.76 -4.47
C TRP A 155 -6.31 4.36 -5.91
N ASN A 156 -5.89 3.18 -6.32
CA ASN A 156 -5.97 2.71 -7.69
C ASN A 156 -6.96 1.55 -7.82
N LEU A 157 -7.91 1.70 -8.74
CA LEU A 157 -8.90 0.70 -9.07
C LEU A 157 -8.38 -0.19 -10.21
N ASN A 158 -8.19 -1.47 -9.94
CA ASN A 158 -7.75 -2.47 -10.91
C ASN A 158 -8.90 -3.35 -11.41
N SER A 159 -9.89 -3.63 -10.55
CA SER A 159 -11.02 -4.50 -10.87
C SER A 159 -12.35 -3.88 -10.45
N LEU A 160 -13.45 -4.42 -11.01
CA LEU A 160 -14.81 -4.05 -10.59
C LEU A 160 -15.35 -4.95 -9.48
N MET A 161 -14.51 -5.85 -8.96
CA MET A 161 -14.93 -6.80 -7.92
C MET A 161 -15.12 -6.09 -6.58
N SER A 162 -16.13 -6.50 -5.85
CA SER A 162 -16.38 -6.08 -4.46
C SER A 162 -16.47 -4.58 -4.20
N LEU A 163 -16.76 -3.77 -5.22
CA LEU A 163 -16.86 -2.31 -5.09
C LEU A 163 -17.94 -1.84 -4.12
N HIS A 164 -18.96 -2.67 -3.87
CA HIS A 164 -19.97 -2.42 -2.84
C HIS A 164 -19.41 -2.40 -1.41
N ARG A 165 -18.20 -2.92 -1.20
CA ARG A 165 -17.49 -2.92 0.09
C ARG A 165 -16.69 -1.63 0.34
N VAL A 166 -16.54 -0.79 -0.67
CA VAL A 166 -15.78 0.47 -0.59
C VAL A 166 -16.67 1.60 -0.07
N ASN A 167 -16.23 2.27 0.97
CA ASN A 167 -16.84 3.53 1.40
C ASN A 167 -16.36 4.67 0.49
N TRP A 168 -17.02 4.81 -0.65
CA TRP A 168 -16.65 5.78 -1.70
C TRP A 168 -16.62 7.22 -1.23
N GLY A 169 -17.58 7.62 -0.38
CA GLY A 169 -17.64 8.99 0.15
C GLY A 169 -16.38 9.32 0.96
N ARG A 170 -15.96 8.41 1.85
CA ARG A 170 -14.77 8.59 2.67
C ARG A 170 -13.50 8.51 1.83
N LEU A 171 -13.38 7.49 0.96
CA LEU A 171 -12.21 7.28 0.14
C LEU A 171 -11.94 8.46 -0.81
N ASN A 172 -12.98 8.96 -1.49
CA ASN A 172 -12.87 10.11 -2.39
C ASN A 172 -12.52 11.42 -1.65
N PHE A 173 -12.86 11.51 -0.37
CA PHE A 173 -12.48 12.65 0.45
C PHE A 173 -11.01 12.63 0.85
N VAL A 174 -10.43 11.45 1.09
CA VAL A 174 -9.07 11.32 1.66
C VAL A 174 -7.99 11.05 0.63
N ALA A 175 -8.32 10.49 -0.54
CA ALA A 175 -7.33 10.06 -1.53
C ALA A 175 -7.68 10.57 -2.95
N THR A 176 -6.65 10.68 -3.79
CA THR A 176 -6.84 10.85 -5.22
C THR A 176 -7.13 9.48 -5.84
N LEU A 177 -8.27 9.37 -6.52
CA LEU A 177 -8.67 8.14 -7.17
C LEU A 177 -7.98 8.00 -8.53
N CYS A 178 -7.37 6.85 -8.74
CA CYS A 178 -6.69 6.46 -9.97
C CYS A 178 -7.34 5.21 -10.55
N THR A 179 -7.10 4.93 -11.81
CA THR A 179 -7.58 3.71 -12.48
C THR A 179 -6.64 3.29 -13.59
N VAL A 180 -6.58 1.99 -13.84
CA VAL A 180 -5.68 1.39 -14.85
C VAL A 180 -6.13 1.64 -16.30
N SER A 181 -7.38 2.09 -16.51
CA SER A 181 -7.89 2.32 -17.87
C SER A 181 -9.01 3.35 -17.92
N LYS A 182 -9.21 3.94 -19.11
CA LYS A 182 -10.37 4.83 -19.38
C LYS A 182 -11.70 4.11 -19.20
N TYR A 183 -11.77 2.80 -19.49
CA TYR A 183 -12.96 1.99 -19.28
C TYR A 183 -13.39 1.97 -17.82
N MET A 184 -12.44 1.73 -16.92
CA MET A 184 -12.69 1.67 -15.48
C MET A 184 -13.12 3.03 -14.90
N LYS A 185 -12.65 4.14 -15.50
CA LYS A 185 -13.01 5.50 -15.08
C LYS A 185 -14.50 5.82 -15.23
N HIS A 186 -15.20 5.12 -16.12
CA HIS A 186 -16.61 5.39 -16.46
C HIS A 186 -17.59 4.37 -15.85
N LYS A 187 -17.14 3.48 -14.97
CA LYS A 187 -17.94 2.52 -14.20
C LYS A 187 -18.16 2.97 -12.77
#